data_9e78902602c8c8134ac3f6e6d463f3cf
#
_entry.id   9e78902602c8c8134ac3f6e6d463f3cf
#
_cell.length_a   1.000
_cell.length_b   1.000
_cell.length_c   1.000
_cell.angle_alpha   90.00
_cell.angle_beta   90.00
_cell.angle_gamma   90.00
#
_symmetry.space_group_name_H-M   'P 1'
#
loop_
_entity.id
_entity.type
_entity.pdbx_description
1 polymer ?
#
loop_
_entity_poly.entity_id
_entity_poly.type
_entity_poly.pdbx_seq_one_letter_code
_entity_poly.pdbx_strand_id
1 'polypeptide(L)'
;MHLFGFLGQLPLTPPSVIVTGATGGTGSLLYKQLKADPRVGMVRAFIYNTSTAHEDAQKILNCTICDASEGIYYGDVTVPATLTPAFAGVDTVAIAVGAPGGSDEDEQKAIEFIGVENQVKALVASGSSPMSEKRVVLCSSMGTTDPNPKPFMGGPILFWKLNAEAFLMSSGIGNVIVKPCGIEGKYGPGEKELIVGHDDTLPHYGAISRLDVARVMAEAVAERASGLRFDICIGKGEPTTDLSALLVAARWPWQ
;
A
#
# COMPACT_ATOMS: atom_id res chain seq x y z
N MET A 1 31.54 -31.82 -19.87
CA MET A 1 31.73 -31.31 -18.51
C MET A 1 31.37 -29.81 -18.55
N HIS A 2 30.09 -29.51 -18.36
CA HIS A 2 29.57 -28.12 -18.42
C HIS A 2 29.47 -27.56 -16.99
N LEU A 3 30.39 -26.68 -16.66
CA LEU A 3 30.29 -25.86 -15.45
C LEU A 3 29.14 -24.85 -15.66
N PHE A 4 27.98 -25.11 -15.14
CA PHE A 4 27.00 -24.07 -14.88
C PHE A 4 27.47 -23.31 -13.64
N GLY A 5 28.08 -22.15 -13.88
CA GLY A 5 28.38 -21.21 -12.80
C GLY A 5 27.10 -20.75 -12.14
N PHE A 6 26.94 -21.04 -10.83
CA PHE A 6 26.00 -20.37 -9.95
C PHE A 6 26.38 -18.88 -9.95
N LEU A 7 25.72 -18.08 -10.78
CA LEU A 7 25.68 -16.64 -10.57
C LEU A 7 24.84 -16.46 -9.31
N GLY A 8 25.52 -16.37 -8.16
CA GLY A 8 24.89 -16.00 -6.91
C GLY A 8 24.16 -14.67 -7.14
N GLN A 9 22.83 -14.66 -7.00
CA GLN A 9 22.09 -13.43 -6.96
C GLN A 9 22.68 -12.59 -5.81
N LEU A 10 23.23 -11.43 -6.15
CA LEU A 10 23.61 -10.45 -5.13
C LEU A 10 22.40 -10.22 -4.24
N PRO A 11 22.57 -10.17 -2.91
CA PRO A 11 21.47 -9.88 -2.02
C PRO A 11 20.82 -8.55 -2.46
N LEU A 12 19.52 -8.59 -2.70
CA LEU A 12 18.75 -7.39 -3.05
C LEU A 12 18.96 -6.36 -1.93
N THR A 13 19.28 -5.13 -2.31
CA THR A 13 19.36 -4.04 -1.33
C THR A 13 18.00 -3.88 -0.64
N PRO A 14 17.98 -3.71 0.71
CA PRO A 14 16.75 -3.47 1.43
C PRO A 14 15.95 -2.31 0.80
N PRO A 15 14.63 -2.42 0.63
CA PRO A 15 13.84 -1.39 -0.03
C PRO A 15 13.87 -0.06 0.74
N SER A 16 13.93 1.04 -0.01
CA SER A 16 13.74 2.41 0.48
C SER A 16 12.29 2.81 0.24
N VAL A 17 11.51 2.90 1.30
CA VAL A 17 10.05 2.97 1.24
C VAL A 17 9.53 4.34 1.66
N ILE A 18 8.50 4.82 0.98
CA ILE A 18 7.64 5.89 1.48
C ILE A 18 6.22 5.37 1.69
N VAL A 19 5.66 5.61 2.86
CA VAL A 19 4.26 5.33 3.18
C VAL A 19 3.47 6.63 3.03
N THR A 20 2.49 6.63 2.15
CA THR A 20 1.57 7.77 2.00
C THR A 20 0.27 7.52 2.75
N GLY A 21 -0.33 8.57 3.32
CA GLY A 21 -1.40 8.41 4.29
C GLY A 21 -0.90 7.88 5.65
N ALA A 22 0.35 8.21 6.01
CA ALA A 22 1.06 7.64 7.15
C ALA A 22 0.46 7.98 8.53
N THR A 23 -0.43 8.96 8.64
CA THR A 23 -1.22 9.24 9.87
C THR A 23 -2.62 8.63 9.84
N GLY A 24 -3.02 8.03 8.71
CA GLY A 24 -4.30 7.35 8.58
C GLY A 24 -4.36 6.01 9.33
N GLY A 25 -5.56 5.45 9.47
CA GLY A 25 -5.79 4.24 10.26
C GLY A 25 -4.96 3.02 9.83
N THR A 26 -4.83 2.75 8.52
CA THR A 26 -3.99 1.65 8.00
C THR A 26 -2.55 2.11 7.80
N GLY A 27 -2.34 3.30 7.25
CA GLY A 27 -0.99 3.81 6.91
C GLY A 27 -0.08 3.97 8.13
N SER A 28 -0.61 4.38 9.29
CA SER A 28 0.18 4.50 10.52
C SER A 28 0.67 3.16 11.06
N LEU A 29 -0.15 2.13 10.92
CA LEU A 29 0.20 0.77 11.31
C LEU A 29 1.24 0.19 10.35
N LEU A 30 1.06 0.41 9.05
CA LEU A 30 2.00 0.02 8.01
C LEU A 30 3.37 0.69 8.21
N TYR A 31 3.39 2.00 8.44
CA TYR A 31 4.63 2.74 8.71
C TYR A 31 5.40 2.15 9.89
N LYS A 32 4.72 1.91 11.01
CA LYS A 32 5.34 1.34 12.22
C LYS A 32 5.90 -0.06 11.98
N GLN A 33 5.19 -0.90 11.26
CA GLN A 33 5.64 -2.26 10.93
C GLN A 33 6.88 -2.23 10.03
N LEU A 34 6.86 -1.41 8.97
CA LEU A 34 8.02 -1.26 8.08
C LEU A 34 9.25 -0.69 8.81
N LYS A 35 9.06 0.27 9.72
CA LYS A 35 10.16 0.81 10.56
C LYS A 35 10.77 -0.24 11.47
N ALA A 36 10.01 -1.24 11.89
CA ALA A 36 10.47 -2.31 12.77
C ALA A 36 11.02 -3.53 12.01
N ASP A 37 10.80 -3.63 10.69
CA ASP A 37 11.21 -4.79 9.88
C ASP A 37 12.69 -4.64 9.43
N PRO A 38 13.60 -5.51 9.89
CA PRO A 38 15.02 -5.43 9.53
C PRO A 38 15.30 -5.72 8.03
N ARG A 39 14.34 -6.26 7.28
CA ARG A 39 14.42 -6.48 5.83
C ARG A 39 14.22 -5.18 5.04
N VAL A 40 13.72 -4.12 5.69
CA VAL A 40 13.43 -2.82 5.09
C VAL A 40 14.52 -1.84 5.48
N GLY A 41 15.00 -1.06 4.53
CA GLY A 41 16.07 -0.07 4.74
C GLY A 41 15.51 1.24 5.28
N MET A 42 15.39 2.24 4.42
CA MET A 42 14.84 3.54 4.80
C MET A 42 13.31 3.52 4.73
N VAL A 43 12.66 4.07 5.76
CA VAL A 43 11.20 4.25 5.76
C VAL A 43 10.87 5.72 5.99
N ARG A 44 10.12 6.32 5.07
CA ARG A 44 9.59 7.67 5.15
C ARG A 44 8.07 7.68 5.33
N ALA A 45 7.55 8.75 5.91
CA ALA A 45 6.13 9.04 6.00
C ALA A 45 5.79 10.26 5.15
N PHE A 46 4.70 10.19 4.38
CA PHE A 46 4.10 11.33 3.71
C PHE A 46 2.71 11.56 4.28
N ILE A 47 2.50 12.77 4.80
CA ILE A 47 1.34 13.16 5.61
C ILE A 47 0.62 14.29 4.89
N TYR A 48 -0.71 14.23 4.86
CA TYR A 48 -1.52 15.32 4.34
C TYR A 48 -1.32 16.58 5.19
N ASN A 49 -0.96 17.68 4.54
CA ASN A 49 -0.58 18.92 5.20
C ASN A 49 -1.81 19.69 5.68
N THR A 50 -2.22 19.45 6.92
CA THR A 50 -3.28 20.18 7.63
C THR A 50 -2.69 21.04 8.73
N SER A 51 -3.51 21.88 9.35
CA SER A 51 -3.09 22.69 10.50
C SER A 51 -2.65 21.87 11.72
N THR A 52 -3.10 20.62 11.85
CA THR A 52 -2.74 19.69 12.94
C THR A 52 -1.73 18.62 12.53
N ALA A 53 -1.28 18.62 11.26
CA ALA A 53 -0.47 17.53 10.71
C ALA A 53 0.79 17.24 11.53
N HIS A 54 1.44 18.26 12.08
CA HIS A 54 2.65 18.09 12.90
C HIS A 54 2.34 17.43 14.25
N GLU A 55 1.29 17.87 14.94
CA GLU A 55 0.84 17.27 16.20
C GLU A 55 0.38 15.83 16.00
N ASP A 56 -0.34 15.57 14.91
CA ASP A 56 -0.77 14.24 14.53
C ASP A 56 0.43 13.33 14.24
N ALA A 57 1.46 13.83 13.57
CA ALA A 57 2.71 13.10 13.35
C ALA A 57 3.39 12.72 14.68
N GLN A 58 3.56 13.69 15.59
CA GLN A 58 4.15 13.42 16.91
C GLN A 58 3.37 12.34 17.66
N LYS A 59 2.05 12.47 17.73
CA LYS A 59 1.17 11.58 18.46
C LYS A 59 1.09 10.17 17.84
N ILE A 60 0.99 10.10 16.52
CA ILE A 60 0.69 8.85 15.80
C ILE A 60 1.97 8.12 15.43
N LEU A 61 2.99 8.82 14.92
CA LEU A 61 4.23 8.21 14.41
C LEU A 61 5.36 8.21 15.45
N ASN A 62 5.16 8.88 16.58
CA ASN A 62 6.13 8.98 17.68
C ASN A 62 7.48 9.57 17.23
N CYS A 63 7.44 10.56 16.34
CA CYS A 63 8.61 11.34 15.94
C CYS A 63 8.86 12.49 16.91
N THR A 64 10.08 13.00 16.96
CA THR A 64 10.51 14.07 17.88
C THR A 64 10.44 15.44 17.21
N ILE A 65 11.15 15.60 16.10
CA ILE A 65 11.20 16.83 15.31
C ILE A 65 10.09 16.80 14.25
N CYS A 66 9.77 15.60 13.76
CA CYS A 66 8.74 15.35 12.77
C CYS A 66 8.94 16.10 11.44
N ASP A 67 10.16 16.09 10.93
CA ASP A 67 10.52 16.71 9.66
C ASP A 67 11.32 15.75 8.75
N ALA A 68 11.87 16.28 7.66
CA ALA A 68 12.65 15.53 6.69
C ALA A 68 13.88 14.85 7.30
N SER A 69 14.45 15.35 8.41
CA SER A 69 15.58 14.73 9.10
C SER A 69 15.21 13.38 9.75
N GLU A 70 13.95 13.23 10.13
CA GLU A 70 13.37 11.97 10.63
C GLU A 70 12.60 11.19 9.55
N GLY A 71 12.65 11.65 8.28
CA GLY A 71 11.95 11.03 7.16
C GLY A 71 10.45 11.34 7.13
N ILE A 72 10.01 12.43 7.76
CA ILE A 72 8.62 12.88 7.77
C ILE A 72 8.44 14.03 6.78
N TYR A 73 7.52 13.89 5.86
CA TYR A 73 7.22 14.87 4.81
C TYR A 73 5.74 15.22 4.82
N TYR A 74 5.45 16.48 4.54
CA TYR A 74 4.09 17.01 4.48
C TYR A 74 3.76 17.48 3.08
N GLY A 75 2.55 17.22 2.63
CA GLY A 75 2.10 17.63 1.31
C GLY A 75 0.71 17.09 0.98
N ASP A 76 0.40 17.13 -0.29
CA ASP A 76 -0.86 16.66 -0.85
C ASP A 76 -0.57 15.80 -2.08
N VAL A 77 -1.12 14.59 -2.13
CA VAL A 77 -0.94 13.66 -3.25
C VAL A 77 -1.56 14.20 -4.55
N THR A 78 -2.49 15.13 -4.45
CA THR A 78 -3.10 15.82 -5.61
C THR A 78 -2.20 16.93 -6.17
N VAL A 79 -1.15 17.33 -5.44
CA VAL A 79 -0.21 18.41 -5.79
C VAL A 79 1.19 17.83 -6.04
N PRO A 80 1.56 17.51 -7.30
CA PRO A 80 2.81 16.79 -7.63
C PRO A 80 4.09 17.40 -7.06
N ALA A 81 4.17 18.74 -6.98
CA ALA A 81 5.33 19.44 -6.46
C ALA A 81 5.66 19.08 -5.00
N THR A 82 4.65 18.72 -4.20
CA THR A 82 4.83 18.33 -2.80
C THR A 82 5.42 16.93 -2.64
N LEU A 83 5.30 16.08 -3.66
CA LEU A 83 5.82 14.72 -3.65
C LEU A 83 7.33 14.65 -3.93
N THR A 84 7.84 15.56 -4.75
CA THR A 84 9.24 15.52 -5.24
C THR A 84 10.27 15.35 -4.12
N PRO A 85 10.29 16.18 -3.06
CA PRO A 85 11.29 16.03 -2.00
C PRO A 85 11.14 14.74 -1.20
N ALA A 86 9.89 14.29 -1.00
CA ALA A 86 9.58 13.10 -0.23
C ALA A 86 10.03 11.81 -0.93
N PHE A 87 9.92 11.78 -2.26
CA PHE A 87 10.23 10.61 -3.09
C PHE A 87 11.70 10.51 -3.53
N ALA A 88 12.53 11.55 -3.32
CA ALA A 88 13.93 11.52 -3.69
C ALA A 88 14.66 10.34 -3.03
N GLY A 89 15.26 9.43 -3.83
CA GLY A 89 15.96 8.26 -3.33
C GLY A 89 15.07 7.08 -2.87
N VAL A 90 13.76 7.14 -3.12
CA VAL A 90 12.80 6.06 -2.81
C VAL A 90 12.67 5.09 -3.98
N ASP A 91 12.62 3.81 -3.72
CA ASP A 91 12.36 2.76 -4.73
C ASP A 91 10.98 2.12 -4.58
N THR A 92 10.33 2.26 -3.43
CA THR A 92 9.04 1.65 -3.15
C THR A 92 8.08 2.67 -2.55
N VAL A 93 6.85 2.74 -3.06
CA VAL A 93 5.76 3.48 -2.43
C VAL A 93 4.67 2.55 -1.93
N ALA A 94 4.32 2.69 -0.66
CA ALA A 94 3.19 2.00 -0.04
C ALA A 94 2.04 2.99 0.16
N ILE A 95 0.97 2.84 -0.63
CA ILE A 95 -0.13 3.79 -0.72
C ILE A 95 -1.28 3.33 0.18
N ALA A 96 -1.53 4.08 1.24
CA ALA A 96 -2.65 3.88 2.16
C ALA A 96 -3.50 5.17 2.30
N VAL A 97 -3.56 5.95 1.22
CA VAL A 97 -4.38 7.16 1.12
C VAL A 97 -5.80 6.77 0.70
N GLY A 98 -6.77 7.51 1.18
CA GLY A 98 -8.17 7.39 0.75
C GLY A 98 -8.91 8.70 0.98
N ALA A 99 -9.89 8.98 0.13
CA ALA A 99 -10.73 10.15 0.27
C ALA A 99 -11.51 10.10 1.59
N PRO A 100 -11.62 11.22 2.31
CA PRO A 100 -12.41 11.31 3.53
C PRO A 100 -13.89 10.94 3.31
N GLY A 101 -14.54 10.46 4.34
CA GLY A 101 -16.00 10.26 4.30
C GLY A 101 -16.72 11.58 4.04
N GLY A 102 -17.63 11.57 3.05
CA GLY A 102 -18.37 12.78 2.64
C GLY A 102 -17.72 13.58 1.51
N SER A 103 -16.55 13.18 1.01
CA SER A 103 -15.95 13.77 -0.20
C SER A 103 -16.90 13.69 -1.39
N ASP A 104 -16.93 14.73 -2.20
CA ASP A 104 -17.61 14.72 -3.48
C ASP A 104 -16.86 13.89 -4.52
N GLU A 105 -17.46 13.75 -5.71
CA GLU A 105 -16.88 12.90 -6.77
C GLU A 105 -15.53 13.43 -7.28
N ASP A 106 -15.39 14.74 -7.40
CA ASP A 106 -14.15 15.36 -7.90
C ASP A 106 -13.01 15.15 -6.90
N GLU A 107 -13.27 15.30 -5.60
CA GLU A 107 -12.31 15.03 -4.55
C GLU A 107 -11.95 13.53 -4.48
N GLN A 108 -12.93 12.64 -4.59
CA GLN A 108 -12.67 11.20 -4.69
C GLN A 108 -11.79 10.87 -5.89
N LYS A 109 -12.09 11.39 -7.08
CA LYS A 109 -11.27 11.23 -8.28
C LYS A 109 -9.86 11.75 -8.07
N ALA A 110 -9.74 12.96 -7.53
CA ALA A 110 -8.44 13.60 -7.30
C ALA A 110 -7.55 12.79 -6.38
N ILE A 111 -8.09 12.21 -5.31
CA ILE A 111 -7.33 11.46 -4.31
C ILE A 111 -7.11 10.01 -4.74
N GLU A 112 -8.20 9.30 -5.10
CA GLU A 112 -8.17 7.84 -5.31
C GLU A 112 -7.53 7.43 -6.65
N PHE A 113 -7.59 8.29 -7.66
CA PHE A 113 -7.04 8.01 -8.98
C PHE A 113 -5.87 8.91 -9.34
N ILE A 114 -6.09 10.24 -9.46
CA ILE A 114 -5.04 11.17 -9.88
C ILE A 114 -3.91 11.22 -8.84
N GLY A 115 -4.24 11.13 -7.56
CA GLY A 115 -3.26 11.06 -6.47
C GLY A 115 -2.38 9.82 -6.57
N VAL A 116 -2.91 8.68 -6.98
CA VAL A 116 -2.11 7.46 -7.24
C VAL A 116 -1.20 7.66 -8.45
N GLU A 117 -1.72 8.21 -9.56
CA GLU A 117 -0.89 8.54 -10.74
C GLU A 117 0.28 9.48 -10.38
N ASN A 118 0.02 10.53 -9.60
CA ASN A 118 1.04 11.49 -9.19
C ASN A 118 2.15 10.83 -8.37
N GLN A 119 1.79 9.93 -7.45
CA GLN A 119 2.73 9.18 -6.63
C GLN A 119 3.58 8.23 -7.49
N VAL A 120 3.00 7.55 -8.46
CA VAL A 120 3.73 6.71 -9.42
C VAL A 120 4.69 7.55 -10.25
N LYS A 121 4.26 8.69 -10.79
CA LYS A 121 5.12 9.62 -11.53
C LYS A 121 6.29 10.13 -10.67
N ALA A 122 6.02 10.46 -9.40
CA ALA A 122 7.08 10.87 -8.44
C ALA A 122 8.07 9.73 -8.17
N LEU A 123 7.58 8.49 -8.02
CA LEU A 123 8.43 7.31 -7.85
C LEU A 123 9.30 7.06 -9.09
N VAL A 124 8.77 7.18 -10.29
CA VAL A 124 9.54 7.07 -11.54
C VAL A 124 10.65 8.12 -11.58
N ALA A 125 10.34 9.34 -11.21
CA ALA A 125 11.27 10.48 -11.22
C ALA A 125 12.27 10.47 -10.05
N SER A 126 12.16 9.58 -9.07
CA SER A 126 12.98 9.58 -7.82
C SER A 126 14.48 9.35 -8.04
N GLY A 127 14.88 8.83 -9.21
CA GLY A 127 16.27 8.71 -9.63
C GLY A 127 17.11 7.63 -8.93
N SER A 128 16.56 6.90 -7.99
CA SER A 128 17.33 6.04 -7.07
C SER A 128 17.63 4.64 -7.58
N SER A 129 16.82 4.11 -8.48
CA SER A 129 16.91 2.73 -8.95
C SER A 129 16.29 2.56 -10.33
N PRO A 130 16.66 1.51 -11.09
CA PRO A 130 16.03 1.23 -12.37
C PRO A 130 14.55 0.88 -12.19
N MET A 131 13.75 1.06 -13.25
CA MET A 131 12.32 0.78 -13.26
C MET A 131 11.98 -0.65 -12.81
N SER A 132 12.84 -1.62 -13.14
CA SER A 132 12.68 -3.04 -12.75
C SER A 132 12.71 -3.27 -11.22
N GLU A 133 13.30 -2.33 -10.49
CA GLU A 133 13.38 -2.41 -9.02
C GLU A 133 12.31 -1.57 -8.31
N LYS A 134 11.65 -0.65 -9.02
CA LYS A 134 10.59 0.17 -8.42
C LYS A 134 9.33 -0.65 -8.13
N ARG A 135 8.72 -0.37 -6.98
CA ARG A 135 7.54 -1.09 -6.50
C ARG A 135 6.45 -0.15 -6.00
N VAL A 136 5.22 -0.54 -6.23
CA VAL A 136 4.04 0.11 -5.67
C VAL A 136 3.22 -0.93 -4.92
N VAL A 137 2.91 -0.68 -3.66
CA VAL A 137 1.96 -1.49 -2.88
C VAL A 137 0.75 -0.61 -2.58
N LEU A 138 -0.38 -0.92 -3.19
CA LEU A 138 -1.62 -0.14 -3.07
C LEU A 138 -2.64 -0.83 -2.17
N CYS A 139 -3.16 -0.10 -1.19
CA CYS A 139 -4.37 -0.47 -0.48
C CYS A 139 -5.59 0.01 -1.29
N SER A 140 -6.22 -0.91 -2.01
CA SER A 140 -7.46 -0.67 -2.73
C SER A 140 -8.67 -1.17 -1.91
N SER A 141 -9.67 -1.76 -2.53
CA SER A 141 -10.88 -2.30 -1.89
C SER A 141 -11.45 -3.45 -2.69
N MET A 142 -12.06 -4.42 -2.04
CA MET A 142 -13.05 -5.28 -2.67
C MET A 142 -14.22 -4.43 -3.20
N GLY A 143 -14.93 -4.94 -4.19
CA GLY A 143 -16.02 -4.25 -4.88
C GLY A 143 -15.60 -3.47 -6.13
N THR A 144 -14.30 -3.33 -6.40
CA THR A 144 -13.82 -2.63 -7.60
C THR A 144 -14.05 -3.43 -8.89
N THR A 145 -14.29 -4.75 -8.79
CA THR A 145 -14.56 -5.62 -9.95
C THR A 145 -16.03 -5.60 -10.37
N ASP A 146 -16.92 -5.05 -9.54
CA ASP A 146 -18.33 -4.87 -9.89
C ASP A 146 -18.45 -3.89 -11.07
N PRO A 147 -19.08 -4.28 -12.20
CA PRO A 147 -19.26 -3.40 -13.36
C PRO A 147 -20.14 -2.18 -13.06
N ASN A 148 -20.94 -2.23 -12.01
CA ASN A 148 -21.81 -1.15 -11.56
C ASN A 148 -21.65 -0.91 -10.06
N PRO A 149 -20.46 -0.46 -9.60
CA PRO A 149 -20.21 -0.27 -8.19
C PRO A 149 -21.21 0.73 -7.60
N LYS A 150 -21.85 0.34 -6.52
CA LYS A 150 -22.77 1.23 -5.82
C LYS A 150 -21.98 2.40 -5.22
N PRO A 151 -22.57 3.60 -5.18
CA PRO A 151 -21.96 4.71 -4.47
C PRO A 151 -21.56 4.30 -3.04
N PHE A 152 -20.32 4.58 -2.67
CA PHE A 152 -19.79 4.31 -1.36
C PHE A 152 -19.26 5.61 -0.76
N MET A 153 -19.57 5.88 0.51
CA MET A 153 -19.22 7.13 1.17
C MET A 153 -19.72 8.41 0.44
N GLY A 154 -20.81 8.29 -0.32
CA GLY A 154 -21.43 9.42 -1.01
C GLY A 154 -21.04 9.61 -2.48
N GLY A 155 -20.18 8.73 -3.04
CA GLY A 155 -19.76 8.86 -4.45
C GLY A 155 -19.22 7.56 -5.05
N PRO A 156 -18.74 7.60 -6.31
CA PRO A 156 -18.26 6.44 -7.05
C PRO A 156 -16.80 6.06 -6.66
N ILE A 157 -16.47 6.05 -5.39
CA ILE A 157 -15.10 5.83 -4.88
C ILE A 157 -14.50 4.51 -5.42
N LEU A 158 -15.31 3.44 -5.54
CA LEU A 158 -14.83 2.15 -6.06
C LEU A 158 -14.47 2.23 -7.55
N PHE A 159 -15.17 3.06 -8.31
CA PHE A 159 -14.83 3.31 -9.71
C PHE A 159 -13.46 4.01 -9.84
N TRP A 160 -13.18 5.01 -9.01
CA TRP A 160 -11.88 5.69 -9.04
C TRP A 160 -10.75 4.80 -8.55
N LYS A 161 -11.00 3.94 -7.56
CA LYS A 161 -10.04 2.90 -7.14
C LYS A 161 -9.76 1.91 -8.28
N LEU A 162 -10.78 1.44 -9.00
CA LEU A 162 -10.59 0.59 -10.18
C LEU A 162 -9.71 1.26 -11.25
N ASN A 163 -9.93 2.56 -11.51
CA ASN A 163 -9.09 3.30 -12.48
C ASN A 163 -7.63 3.34 -12.01
N ALA A 164 -7.37 3.54 -10.73
CA ALA A 164 -6.02 3.49 -10.16
C ALA A 164 -5.38 2.09 -10.30
N GLU A 165 -6.14 1.02 -10.03
CA GLU A 165 -5.70 -0.36 -10.23
C GLU A 165 -5.32 -0.62 -11.70
N ALA A 166 -6.20 -0.23 -12.64
CA ALA A 166 -5.96 -0.40 -14.08
C ALA A 166 -4.74 0.39 -14.56
N PHE A 167 -4.57 1.62 -14.08
CA PHE A 167 -3.39 2.43 -14.35
C PHE A 167 -2.11 1.73 -13.85
N LEU A 168 -2.09 1.25 -12.60
CA LEU A 168 -0.93 0.55 -12.04
C LEU A 168 -0.59 -0.72 -12.83
N MET A 169 -1.59 -1.53 -13.16
CA MET A 169 -1.39 -2.77 -13.93
C MET A 169 -0.82 -2.49 -15.33
N SER A 170 -1.16 -1.35 -15.94
CA SER A 170 -0.67 -0.95 -17.26
C SER A 170 0.65 -0.16 -17.24
N SER A 171 1.11 0.29 -16.07
CA SER A 171 2.27 1.19 -15.93
C SER A 171 3.63 0.51 -16.20
N GLY A 172 3.69 -0.81 -16.18
CA GLY A 172 4.94 -1.57 -16.28
C GLY A 172 5.79 -1.56 -15.00
N ILE A 173 5.35 -0.88 -13.94
CA ILE A 173 6.02 -0.92 -12.63
C ILE A 173 5.57 -2.14 -11.86
N GLY A 174 6.51 -2.78 -11.17
CA GLY A 174 6.17 -3.88 -10.27
C GLY A 174 5.17 -3.42 -9.20
N ASN A 175 4.01 -4.07 -9.10
CA ASN A 175 2.97 -3.64 -8.17
C ASN A 175 2.31 -4.80 -7.44
N VAL A 176 1.80 -4.48 -6.24
CA VAL A 176 0.88 -5.32 -5.46
C VAL A 176 -0.33 -4.48 -5.11
N ILE A 177 -1.50 -4.96 -5.48
CA ILE A 177 -2.79 -4.33 -5.20
C ILE A 177 -3.53 -5.22 -4.20
N VAL A 178 -3.62 -4.75 -2.97
CA VAL A 178 -4.34 -5.42 -1.88
C VAL A 178 -5.74 -4.85 -1.81
N LYS A 179 -6.76 -5.70 -1.97
CA LYS A 179 -8.19 -5.33 -1.97
C LYS A 179 -8.87 -5.89 -0.72
N PRO A 180 -8.82 -5.21 0.42
CA PRO A 180 -9.48 -5.70 1.62
C PRO A 180 -11.01 -5.63 1.48
N CYS A 181 -11.70 -6.57 2.13
CA CYS A 181 -13.12 -6.45 2.43
C CYS A 181 -13.35 -5.33 3.45
N GLY A 182 -14.54 -5.19 4.02
CA GLY A 182 -14.80 -4.14 5.00
C GLY A 182 -13.73 -4.09 6.08
N ILE A 183 -13.14 -2.91 6.33
CA ILE A 183 -12.02 -2.75 7.28
C ILE A 183 -12.52 -2.27 8.63
N GLU A 184 -12.07 -2.92 9.71
CA GLU A 184 -12.36 -2.50 11.09
C GLU A 184 -11.13 -2.57 12.01
N GLY A 185 -11.31 -2.19 13.29
CA GLY A 185 -10.24 -2.20 14.29
C GLY A 185 -10.57 -3.01 15.55
N LYS A 186 -11.39 -4.07 15.43
CA LYS A 186 -11.96 -4.74 16.60
C LYS A 186 -11.13 -5.88 17.19
N TYR A 187 -10.15 -6.40 16.47
CA TYR A 187 -9.29 -7.49 16.93
C TYR A 187 -7.82 -7.23 16.58
N GLY A 188 -6.91 -7.92 17.28
CA GLY A 188 -5.48 -7.79 17.09
C GLY A 188 -4.97 -8.44 15.80
N PRO A 189 -3.72 -8.15 15.43
CA PRO A 189 -3.11 -8.74 14.24
C PRO A 189 -2.84 -10.23 14.43
N GLY A 190 -3.12 -11.03 13.39
CA GLY A 190 -2.87 -12.46 13.41
C GLY A 190 -3.80 -13.27 14.30
N GLU A 191 -4.92 -12.72 14.75
CA GLU A 191 -5.93 -13.45 15.54
C GLU A 191 -6.94 -14.20 14.66
N LYS A 192 -6.93 -13.97 13.36
CA LYS A 192 -7.86 -14.58 12.40
C LYS A 192 -7.13 -15.22 11.25
N GLU A 193 -7.77 -16.24 10.66
CA GLU A 193 -7.41 -16.68 9.34
C GLU A 193 -7.59 -15.54 8.35
N LEU A 194 -6.63 -15.38 7.44
CA LEU A 194 -6.73 -14.51 6.28
C LEU A 194 -6.92 -15.39 5.04
N ILE A 195 -7.95 -15.11 4.28
CA ILE A 195 -8.22 -15.77 3.01
C ILE A 195 -8.00 -14.78 1.87
N VAL A 196 -7.45 -15.28 0.77
CA VAL A 196 -7.20 -14.50 -0.44
C VAL A 196 -7.98 -15.08 -1.62
N GLY A 197 -8.30 -14.23 -2.57
CA GLY A 197 -9.04 -14.60 -3.77
C GLY A 197 -9.03 -13.48 -4.80
N HIS A 198 -9.90 -13.59 -5.78
CA HIS A 198 -9.94 -12.67 -6.91
C HIS A 198 -11.38 -12.31 -7.27
N ASP A 199 -11.53 -11.17 -7.96
CA ASP A 199 -12.77 -10.74 -8.60
C ASP A 199 -13.99 -10.64 -7.67
N ASP A 200 -13.71 -10.21 -6.41
CA ASP A 200 -14.71 -9.99 -5.38
C ASP A 200 -15.55 -11.24 -5.03
N THR A 201 -14.96 -12.43 -5.22
CA THR A 201 -15.65 -13.72 -5.01
C THR A 201 -15.48 -14.29 -3.60
N LEU A 202 -14.69 -13.65 -2.73
CA LEU A 202 -14.47 -14.13 -1.37
C LEU A 202 -15.77 -14.12 -0.55
N PRO A 203 -15.99 -15.16 0.28
CA PRO A 203 -17.11 -15.15 1.21
C PRO A 203 -16.92 -14.09 2.30
N HIS A 204 -18.01 -13.40 2.65
CA HIS A 204 -17.99 -12.37 3.69
C HIS A 204 -18.26 -12.98 5.08
N TYR A 205 -17.21 -13.18 5.86
CA TYR A 205 -17.31 -13.64 7.25
C TYR A 205 -17.17 -12.52 8.28
N GLY A 206 -17.00 -11.28 7.82
CA GLY A 206 -16.84 -10.09 8.63
C GLY A 206 -15.81 -9.13 8.03
N ALA A 207 -15.48 -8.09 8.74
CA ALA A 207 -14.49 -7.11 8.32
C ALA A 207 -13.07 -7.55 8.73
N ILE A 208 -12.08 -7.19 7.92
CA ILE A 208 -10.67 -7.44 8.22
C ILE A 208 -10.09 -6.34 9.12
N SER A 209 -9.16 -6.69 10.00
CA SER A 209 -8.43 -5.72 10.83
C SER A 209 -7.52 -4.83 9.98
N ARG A 210 -7.47 -3.51 10.30
CA ARG A 210 -6.45 -2.61 9.73
C ARG A 210 -5.03 -3.09 9.98
N LEU A 211 -4.80 -3.73 11.13
CA LEU A 211 -3.50 -4.32 11.47
C LEU A 211 -3.13 -5.45 10.52
N ASP A 212 -4.07 -6.32 10.15
CA ASP A 212 -3.81 -7.41 9.22
C ASP A 212 -3.60 -6.91 7.78
N VAL A 213 -4.36 -5.91 7.35
CA VAL A 213 -4.10 -5.25 6.06
C VAL A 213 -2.69 -4.66 6.03
N ALA A 214 -2.29 -3.96 7.09
CA ALA A 214 -0.96 -3.38 7.21
C ALA A 214 0.15 -4.47 7.22
N ARG A 215 -0.06 -5.62 7.90
CA ARG A 215 0.87 -6.76 7.91
C ARG A 215 1.09 -7.31 6.51
N VAL A 216 0.02 -7.53 5.76
CA VAL A 216 0.10 -8.06 4.39
C VAL A 216 0.79 -7.08 3.45
N MET A 217 0.48 -5.80 3.56
CA MET A 217 1.17 -4.76 2.79
C MET A 217 2.66 -4.66 3.15
N ALA A 218 3.00 -4.75 4.45
CA ALA A 218 4.39 -4.73 4.91
C ALA A 218 5.17 -5.94 4.39
N GLU A 219 4.59 -7.13 4.41
CA GLU A 219 5.20 -8.34 3.86
C GLU A 219 5.44 -8.19 2.35
N ALA A 220 4.46 -7.66 1.60
CA ALA A 220 4.61 -7.41 0.17
C ALA A 220 5.77 -6.44 -0.14
N VAL A 221 5.99 -5.43 0.71
CA VAL A 221 7.14 -4.52 0.62
C VAL A 221 8.44 -5.25 0.93
N ALA A 222 8.51 -5.94 2.07
CA ALA A 222 9.72 -6.60 2.54
C ALA A 222 10.22 -7.68 1.58
N GLU A 223 9.31 -8.44 0.96
CA GLU A 223 9.61 -9.44 -0.06
C GLU A 223 9.81 -8.86 -1.46
N ARG A 224 9.63 -7.54 -1.64
CA ARG A 224 9.64 -6.89 -2.96
C ARG A 224 8.68 -7.59 -3.95
N ALA A 225 7.53 -8.03 -3.44
CA ALA A 225 6.52 -8.73 -4.22
C ALA A 225 6.04 -7.89 -5.41
N SER A 226 5.62 -8.55 -6.47
CA SER A 226 5.16 -7.88 -7.69
C SER A 226 4.19 -8.75 -8.48
N GLY A 227 3.34 -8.10 -9.27
CA GLY A 227 2.40 -8.78 -10.16
C GLY A 227 1.19 -9.36 -9.43
N LEU A 228 0.86 -8.87 -8.24
CA LEU A 228 -0.26 -9.36 -7.45
C LEU A 228 -1.41 -8.34 -7.43
N ARG A 229 -2.61 -8.80 -7.69
CA ARG A 229 -3.88 -8.10 -7.47
C ARG A 229 -4.87 -9.08 -6.87
N PHE A 230 -5.24 -8.91 -5.63
CA PHE A 230 -6.02 -9.91 -4.92
C PHE A 230 -6.94 -9.30 -3.87
N ASP A 231 -8.05 -9.97 -3.65
CA ASP A 231 -8.97 -9.74 -2.56
C ASP A 231 -8.44 -10.37 -1.28
N ILE A 232 -8.71 -9.75 -0.13
CA ILE A 232 -8.35 -10.28 1.18
C ILE A 232 -9.47 -10.05 2.20
N CYS A 233 -9.79 -11.09 2.95
CA CYS A 233 -10.77 -11.02 4.03
C CYS A 233 -10.40 -12.01 5.15
N ILE A 234 -11.22 -12.03 6.21
CA ILE A 234 -11.10 -13.06 7.25
C ILE A 234 -11.77 -14.36 6.82
N GLY A 235 -11.19 -15.48 7.23
CA GLY A 235 -11.76 -16.83 7.13
C GLY A 235 -12.34 -17.32 8.46
N LYS A 236 -12.57 -18.63 8.53
CA LYS A 236 -13.07 -19.34 9.72
C LYS A 236 -12.08 -20.37 10.27
N GLY A 237 -10.92 -20.48 9.64
CA GLY A 237 -9.87 -21.41 10.04
C GLY A 237 -8.94 -20.83 11.10
N GLU A 238 -7.76 -21.43 11.21
CA GLU A 238 -6.73 -21.03 12.15
C GLU A 238 -6.09 -19.68 11.76
N PRO A 239 -5.60 -18.92 12.73
CA PRO A 239 -4.92 -17.65 12.48
C PRO A 239 -3.77 -17.76 11.48
N THR A 240 -3.73 -16.85 10.51
CA THR A 240 -2.66 -16.79 9.51
C THR A 240 -1.40 -16.14 10.09
N THR A 241 -0.33 -16.92 10.20
CA THR A 241 0.98 -16.48 10.68
C THR A 241 2.03 -16.35 9.57
N ASP A 242 1.93 -17.16 8.52
CA ASP A 242 2.84 -17.15 7.36
C ASP A 242 2.25 -16.26 6.24
N LEU A 243 2.71 -15.01 6.21
CA LEU A 243 2.26 -14.03 5.21
C LEU A 243 2.96 -14.22 3.86
N SER A 244 4.15 -14.80 3.84
CA SER A 244 4.84 -15.16 2.59
C SER A 244 4.03 -16.22 1.83
N ALA A 245 3.61 -17.28 2.53
CA ALA A 245 2.72 -18.30 1.96
C ALA A 245 1.37 -17.70 1.50
N LEU A 246 0.83 -16.72 2.24
CA LEU A 246 -0.38 -16.00 1.85
C LEU A 246 -0.20 -15.25 0.53
N LEU A 247 0.92 -14.54 0.34
CA LEU A 247 1.23 -13.84 -0.91
C LEU A 247 1.43 -14.81 -2.09
N VAL A 248 1.99 -16.00 -1.84
CA VAL A 248 2.07 -17.06 -2.85
C VAL A 248 0.67 -17.55 -3.24
N ALA A 249 -0.21 -17.76 -2.27
CA ALA A 249 -1.60 -18.17 -2.50
C ALA A 249 -2.44 -17.08 -3.20
N ALA A 250 -2.02 -15.80 -3.11
CA ALA A 250 -2.67 -14.68 -3.77
C ALA A 250 -2.34 -14.57 -5.28
N ARG A 251 -1.51 -15.46 -5.82
CA ARG A 251 -1.23 -15.52 -7.27
C ARG A 251 -2.41 -16.09 -8.03
N TRP A 252 -2.55 -15.67 -9.27
CA TRP A 252 -3.46 -16.33 -10.18
C TRP A 252 -2.96 -17.74 -10.50
N PRO A 253 -3.86 -18.71 -10.78
CA PRO A 253 -3.45 -20.10 -11.07
C PRO A 253 -2.50 -20.28 -12.26
N TRP A 254 -2.40 -19.27 -13.12
CA TRP A 254 -1.50 -19.26 -14.29
C TRP A 254 -0.22 -18.45 -14.08
N GLN A 255 0.03 -17.88 -12.91
CA GLN A 255 1.25 -17.21 -12.51
C GLN A 255 2.17 -18.19 -11.75
#